data_d7558c5220ea84263a9680c4633be7d1
#
_entry.id   d7558c5220ea84263a9680c4633be7d1
#
_cell.length_a   1.000
_cell.length_b   1.000
_cell.length_c   1.000
_cell.angle_alpha   90.00
_cell.angle_beta   90.00
_cell.angle_gamma   90.00
#
_symmetry.space_group_name_H-M   'P 1'
#
loop_
_entity.id
_entity.type
_entity.pdbx_description
1 polymer ?
#
loop_
_entity_poly.entity_id
_entity_poly.type
_entity_poly.pdbx_seq_one_letter_code
_entity_poly.pdbx_strand_id
1 'polypeptide(L)'
;MKRGRPVRSAIRQNIVEILHHLGEGYGYEISKIYNEVFPTVTQRSVYYHLHKGISTKEITIGKVEQEKGNYSWGPVVEKIYYGLGKSAMPKGEPRVKEFLSKWKR
;
A
#
# COMPACT_ATOMS: atom_id res chain seq x y z
N MET A 1 -6.06 6.29 -30.59
CA MET A 1 -5.73 6.28 -30.05
C MET A 1 -5.15 6.31 -29.49
N LYS A 2 -5.02 6.46 -29.12
CA LYS A 2 -4.57 6.47 -28.53
C LYS A 2 -3.83 6.07 -28.01
N ARG A 3 -3.23 6.12 -27.81
CA ARG A 3 -2.67 5.86 -27.22
C ARG A 3 -2.29 6.25 -26.25
N GLY A 4 -2.34 6.85 -26.25
CA GLY A 4 -1.63 7.19 -25.11
C GLY A 4 -2.25 6.61 -23.93
N ARG A 5 -1.93 5.62 -23.61
CA ARG A 5 -2.53 5.08 -22.50
C ARG A 5 -1.98 5.63 -21.24
N PRO A 6 -2.75 5.68 -20.22
CA PRO A 6 -2.30 6.17 -18.95
C PRO A 6 -1.17 5.31 -18.43
N VAL A 7 -0.23 5.99 -17.82
CA VAL A 7 0.86 5.28 -17.21
C VAL A 7 0.49 4.70 -15.88
N ARG A 8 -0.70 4.95 -15.43
CA ARG A 8 -1.13 4.51 -14.12
C ARG A 8 -1.32 3.00 -14.06
N SER A 9 -0.68 2.37 -13.11
CA SER A 9 -0.79 0.94 -12.94
C SER A 9 -2.06 0.58 -12.17
N ALA A 10 -2.74 -0.48 -12.59
CA ALA A 10 -3.89 -0.97 -11.86
C ALA A 10 -3.51 -1.41 -10.45
N ILE A 11 -2.34 -2.03 -10.31
CA ILE A 11 -1.86 -2.45 -8.99
C ILE A 11 -1.64 -1.24 -8.11
N ARG A 12 -1.01 -0.20 -8.63
CA ARG A 12 -0.76 1.01 -7.85
C ARG A 12 -2.05 1.68 -7.47
N GLN A 13 -3.03 1.73 -8.38
CA GLN A 13 -4.32 2.31 -8.06
C GLN A 13 -5.02 1.52 -6.96
N ASN A 14 -4.94 0.20 -6.99
CA ASN A 14 -5.52 -0.62 -5.94
C ASN A 14 -4.88 -0.34 -4.58
N ILE A 15 -3.58 -0.12 -4.57
CA ILE A 15 -2.88 0.26 -3.33
C ILE A 15 -3.38 1.62 -2.82
N VAL A 16 -3.58 2.56 -3.73
CA VAL A 16 -4.13 3.87 -3.38
C VAL A 16 -5.52 3.71 -2.74
N GLU A 17 -6.35 2.83 -3.28
CA GLU A 17 -7.66 2.59 -2.71
C GLU A 17 -7.58 2.00 -1.31
N ILE A 18 -6.64 1.08 -1.09
CA ILE A 18 -6.43 0.51 0.23
C ILE A 18 -6.03 1.60 1.22
N LEU A 19 -5.08 2.43 0.84
CA LEU A 19 -4.61 3.49 1.73
C LEU A 19 -5.69 4.54 1.97
N HIS A 20 -6.55 4.77 1.00
CA HIS A 20 -7.65 5.70 1.15
C HIS A 20 -8.56 5.30 2.32
N HIS A 21 -8.87 4.01 2.43
CA HIS A 21 -9.75 3.52 3.49
C HIS A 21 -9.00 3.19 4.77
N LEU A 22 -7.75 2.74 4.66
CA LEU A 22 -6.95 2.35 5.81
C LEU A 22 -6.33 3.55 6.52
N GLY A 23 -6.04 4.59 5.75
CA GLY A 23 -5.36 5.77 6.26
C GLY A 23 -3.86 5.64 6.13
N GLU A 24 -3.28 4.71 6.85
CA GLU A 24 -1.84 4.51 6.88
C GLU A 24 -1.57 3.04 7.13
N GLY A 25 -0.61 2.47 6.44
CA GLY A 25 -0.28 1.06 6.63
C GLY A 25 1.15 0.77 6.22
N TYR A 26 1.73 -0.26 6.82
CA TYR A 26 3.08 -0.66 6.42
C TYR A 26 2.97 -1.73 5.32
N GLY A 27 4.11 -1.94 4.64
CA GLY A 27 4.11 -2.72 3.40
C GLY A 27 3.50 -4.11 3.52
N TYR A 28 3.88 -4.85 4.57
CA TYR A 28 3.36 -6.19 4.75
C TYR A 28 1.84 -6.19 4.96
N GLU A 29 1.34 -5.24 5.73
CA GLU A 29 -0.08 -5.09 5.98
C GLU A 29 -0.83 -4.78 4.69
N ILE A 30 -0.30 -3.86 3.90
CA ILE A 30 -0.89 -3.50 2.62
C ILE A 30 -0.92 -4.71 1.69
N SER A 31 0.14 -5.49 1.66
CA SER A 31 0.23 -6.68 0.83
C SER A 31 -0.82 -7.71 1.24
N LYS A 32 -1.01 -7.92 2.52
CA LYS A 32 -2.02 -8.86 3.00
C LYS A 32 -3.41 -8.42 2.62
N ILE A 33 -3.73 -7.15 2.81
CA ILE A 33 -5.04 -6.62 2.45
C ILE A 33 -5.24 -6.75 0.95
N TYR A 34 -4.22 -6.42 0.17
CA TYR A 34 -4.31 -6.49 -1.27
C TYR A 34 -4.72 -7.89 -1.72
N ASN A 35 -4.05 -8.89 -1.20
CA ASN A 35 -4.30 -10.26 -1.64
C ASN A 35 -5.61 -10.84 -1.11
N GLU A 36 -6.25 -10.17 -0.18
CA GLU A 36 -7.58 -10.56 0.28
C GLU A 36 -8.68 -9.93 -0.58
N VAL A 37 -8.43 -8.76 -1.13
CA VAL A 37 -9.46 -7.99 -1.83
C VAL A 37 -9.32 -8.10 -3.34
N PHE A 38 -8.11 -8.17 -3.84
CA PHE A 38 -7.83 -8.14 -5.27
C PHE A 38 -7.14 -9.43 -5.72
N PRO A 39 -7.04 -9.67 -7.02
CA PRO A 39 -6.28 -10.82 -7.50
C PRO A 39 -4.86 -10.79 -6.94
N THR A 40 -4.38 -11.95 -6.54
CA THR A 40 -3.11 -12.09 -5.83
C THR A 40 -1.92 -11.58 -6.64
N VAL A 41 -1.07 -10.81 -5.98
CA VAL A 41 0.21 -10.39 -6.55
C VAL A 41 1.30 -10.70 -5.53
N THR A 42 2.55 -10.69 -5.98
CA THR A 42 3.66 -10.95 -5.07
C THR A 42 3.88 -9.77 -4.15
N GLN A 43 4.43 -10.04 -2.98
CA GLN A 43 4.81 -8.99 -2.06
C GLN A 43 5.83 -8.04 -2.69
N ARG A 44 6.74 -8.60 -3.49
CA ARG A 44 7.72 -7.79 -4.23
C ARG A 44 7.01 -6.77 -5.14
N SER A 45 5.95 -7.19 -5.81
CA SER A 45 5.20 -6.29 -6.67
C SER A 45 4.56 -5.16 -5.87
N VAL A 46 4.01 -5.48 -4.71
CA VAL A 46 3.42 -4.45 -3.84
C VAL A 46 4.49 -3.44 -3.43
N TYR A 47 5.65 -3.91 -2.99
CA TYR A 47 6.73 -3.00 -2.59
C TYR A 47 7.24 -2.16 -3.75
N TYR A 48 7.33 -2.78 -4.94
CA TYR A 48 7.74 -2.03 -6.12
C TYR A 48 6.79 -0.85 -6.36
N HIS A 49 5.48 -1.11 -6.29
CA HIS A 49 4.51 -0.05 -6.56
C HIS A 49 4.39 0.96 -5.43
N LEU A 50 4.69 0.56 -4.20
CA LEU A 50 4.79 1.53 -3.12
C LEU A 50 5.92 2.53 -3.39
N HIS A 51 7.08 2.02 -3.80
CA HIS A 51 8.20 2.89 -4.11
C HIS A 51 7.92 3.75 -5.34
N LYS A 52 7.31 3.16 -6.36
CA LYS A 52 6.96 3.91 -7.56
C LYS A 52 5.96 5.01 -7.23
N GLY A 53 5.01 4.70 -6.37
CA GLY A 53 4.01 5.68 -5.94
C GLY A 53 4.61 6.88 -5.22
N ILE A 54 5.70 6.67 -4.48
CA ILE A 54 6.38 7.78 -3.83
C ILE A 54 6.96 8.72 -4.89
N SER A 55 7.55 8.15 -5.92
CA SER A 55 8.11 8.94 -7.00
C SER A 55 7.04 9.71 -7.78
N THR A 56 5.84 9.16 -7.93
CA THR A 56 4.74 9.84 -8.61
C THR A 56 3.93 10.73 -7.69
N LYS A 57 4.24 10.73 -6.40
CA LYS A 57 3.55 11.50 -5.37
C LYS A 57 2.12 11.02 -5.10
N GLU A 58 1.81 9.81 -5.52
CA GLU A 58 0.54 9.18 -5.17
C GLU A 58 0.60 8.60 -3.76
N ILE A 59 1.80 8.28 -3.29
CA ILE A 59 2.04 7.66 -1.99
C ILE A 59 3.12 8.45 -1.27
N THR A 60 3.00 8.54 0.03
CA THR A 60 4.01 9.21 0.84
C THR A 60 4.39 8.33 2.02
N ILE A 61 5.55 8.58 2.58
CA ILE A 61 5.98 7.89 3.79
C ILE A 61 5.48 8.70 4.98
N GLY A 62 4.68 8.05 5.83
CA GLY A 62 4.13 8.73 7.00
C GLY A 62 5.05 8.67 8.19
N LYS A 63 5.35 7.47 8.65
CA LYS A 63 6.22 7.32 9.81
C LYS A 63 7.05 6.05 9.66
N VAL A 64 8.12 5.99 10.45
CA VAL A 64 8.97 4.82 10.53
C VAL A 64 9.02 4.41 11.99
N GLU A 65 8.64 3.17 12.25
CA GLU A 65 8.68 2.62 13.60
C GLU A 65 9.77 1.57 13.69
N GLN A 66 10.46 1.55 14.79
CA GLN A 66 11.43 0.51 15.05
C GLN A 66 10.95 -0.33 16.21
N GLU A 67 10.93 -1.63 15.99
CA GLU A 67 10.54 -2.58 17.03
C GLU A 67 11.77 -3.34 17.48
N LYS A 68 11.98 -3.38 18.78
CA LYS A 68 13.08 -4.14 19.35
C LYS A 68 12.57 -5.52 19.72
N GLY A 69 13.42 -6.51 19.51
CA GLY A 69 13.07 -7.87 19.87
C GLY A 69 14.23 -8.82 19.61
N ASN A 70 14.02 -10.08 19.90
CA ASN A 70 15.02 -11.10 19.69
C ASN A 70 14.80 -11.76 18.34
N TYR A 71 15.28 -11.12 17.30
CA TYR A 71 15.17 -11.66 15.96
C TYR A 71 16.49 -12.28 15.55
N SER A 72 16.41 -13.33 14.77
CA SER A 72 17.63 -13.99 14.31
C SER A 72 18.48 -13.09 13.44
N TRP A 73 17.87 -12.09 12.80
CA TRP A 73 18.61 -11.17 11.93
C TRP A 73 19.01 -9.89 12.63
N GLY A 74 18.63 -9.73 13.89
CA GLY A 74 19.02 -8.55 14.63
C GLY A 74 17.96 -8.15 15.63
N PRO A 75 18.28 -7.23 16.52
CA PRO A 75 17.40 -6.85 17.61
C PRO A 75 16.38 -5.77 17.25
N VAL A 76 16.41 -5.24 16.04
CA VAL A 76 15.53 -4.16 15.63
C VAL A 76 14.91 -4.47 14.28
N VAL A 77 13.60 -4.28 14.19
CA VAL A 77 12.87 -4.37 12.93
C VAL A 77 12.25 -3.03 12.66
N GLU A 78 12.41 -2.56 11.44
CA GLU A 78 11.89 -1.26 11.03
C GLU A 78 10.61 -1.45 10.24
N LYS A 79 9.57 -0.70 10.60
CA LYS A 79 8.32 -0.68 9.86
C LYS A 79 8.14 0.70 9.26
N ILE A 80 8.03 0.74 7.94
CA ILE A 80 7.78 1.99 7.23
C ILE A 80 6.29 2.04 6.89
N TYR A 81 5.63 3.09 7.36
CA TYR A 81 4.21 3.30 7.11
C TYR A 81 4.02 4.22 5.93
N TYR A 82 3.11 3.83 5.05
CA TYR A 82 2.79 4.57 3.83
C TYR A 82 1.40 5.15 3.93
N GLY A 83 1.20 6.29 3.31
CA GLY A 83 -0.10 6.93 3.26
C GLY A 83 -0.33 7.53 1.89
N LEU A 84 -1.44 8.22 1.71
CA LEU A 84 -1.74 8.86 0.43
C LEU A 84 -0.93 10.12 0.25
N GLY A 85 -0.36 10.26 -0.93
CA GLY A 85 0.34 11.48 -1.31
C GLY A 85 -0.62 12.47 -1.97
N LYS A 86 -0.09 13.65 -2.29
CA LYS A 86 -0.91 14.72 -2.81
C LYS A 86 -1.44 14.47 -4.21
N SER A 87 -0.82 13.56 -4.94
CA SER A 87 -1.27 13.23 -6.30
C SER A 87 -2.15 12.00 -6.35
N ALA A 88 -2.51 11.43 -5.20
CA ALA A 88 -3.39 10.27 -5.16
C ALA A 88 -4.79 10.65 -5.62
N MET A 89 -5.42 9.73 -6.35
CA MET A 89 -6.77 9.95 -6.84
C MET A 89 -7.61 8.71 -6.57
N PRO A 90 -7.98 8.49 -5.30
CA PRO A 90 -8.80 7.34 -4.97
C PRO A 90 -10.21 7.52 -5.49
N LYS A 91 -10.82 6.42 -5.88
CA LYS A 91 -12.19 6.43 -6.39
C LYS A 91 -13.20 5.89 -5.38
N GLY A 92 -12.71 5.27 -4.30
CA GLY A 92 -13.58 4.69 -3.29
C GLY A 92 -14.00 3.28 -3.63
N GLU A 93 -13.05 2.36 -3.62
CA GLU A 93 -13.33 0.97 -3.96
C GLU A 93 -14.16 0.30 -2.87
N PRO A 94 -15.41 -0.11 -3.14
CA PRO A 94 -16.26 -0.67 -2.08
C PRO A 94 -15.74 -1.97 -1.50
N ARG A 95 -15.04 -2.79 -2.29
CA ARG A 95 -14.49 -4.06 -1.78
C ARG A 95 -13.48 -3.83 -0.66
N VAL A 96 -12.69 -2.77 -0.78
CA VAL A 96 -11.71 -2.43 0.25
C VAL A 96 -12.43 -1.95 1.50
N LYS A 97 -13.40 -1.08 1.33
CA LYS A 97 -14.14 -0.55 2.45
C LYS A 97 -14.81 -1.67 3.24
N GLU A 98 -15.45 -2.58 2.53
CA GLU A 98 -16.12 -3.70 3.18
C GLU A 98 -15.14 -4.59 3.93
N PHE A 99 -14.03 -4.94 3.28
CA PHE A 99 -13.04 -5.78 3.92
C PHE A 99 -12.48 -5.13 5.18
N LEU A 100 -12.15 -3.86 5.10
CA LEU A 100 -11.52 -3.16 6.22
C LEU A 100 -12.49 -2.94 7.38
N SER A 101 -13.78 -2.93 7.12
CA SER A 101 -14.76 -2.83 8.20
C SER A 101 -14.66 -4.02 9.15
N LYS A 102 -14.13 -5.13 8.67
CA LYS A 102 -13.95 -6.35 9.45
C LYS A 102 -12.49 -6.63 9.79
N TRP A 103 -11.61 -5.79 9.32
CA TRP A 103 -10.17 -5.98 9.51
C TRP A 103 -9.75 -5.56 10.89
N LYS A 104 -8.95 -6.40 11.53
CA LYS A 104 -8.39 -6.06 12.84
C LYS A 104 -6.89 -6.07 12.76
N ARG A 105 -6.29 -4.99 13.16
CA ARG A 105 -4.84 -4.86 13.16
C ARG A 105 -4.20 -5.58 14.33
#